data_e911bda9ce8ccc96fd14e81035cd1dcd
#
_entry.id   e911bda9ce8ccc96fd14e81035cd1dcd
#
_cell.length_a   1.000
_cell.length_b   1.000
_cell.length_c   1.000
_cell.angle_alpha   90.00
_cell.angle_beta   90.00
_cell.angle_gamma   90.00
#
_symmetry.space_group_name_H-M   'P 1'
#
loop_
_entity.id
_entity.type
_entity.pdbx_description
1 polymer ?
#
loop_
_entity_poly.entity_id
_entity_poly.type
_entity_poly.pdbx_seq_one_letter_code
_entity_poly.pdbx_strand_id
1 'polypeptide(L)'
;THKSNLIGINHPCMISTFSPYSILTIGNSCGFSGTTIGVFKKISLGNNVRCGANTVITDGDWHLDDFRVGPPREIIIKDNVWLGLNTIVLKGVTIGENSVIGAGSVVTKDIPANVIAAGNPCKIIRSI
;
A
#
# COMPACT_ATOMS: atom_id res chain seq x y z
N THR A 1 17.54 -3.82 4.92
CA THR A 1 16.23 -4.25 5.42
C THR A 1 16.18 -5.74 5.67
N HIS A 2 16.50 -6.59 4.71
CA HIS A 2 16.34 -8.04 4.94
C HIS A 2 17.42 -8.63 5.86
N LYS A 3 18.51 -7.94 6.17
CA LYS A 3 19.47 -8.36 7.18
C LYS A 3 18.93 -8.23 8.61
N SER A 4 18.02 -7.27 8.83
CA SER A 4 17.42 -7.01 10.14
C SER A 4 16.00 -7.53 10.27
N ASN A 5 15.42 -8.05 9.20
CA ASN A 5 14.06 -8.55 9.17
C ASN A 5 14.05 -10.05 8.91
N LEU A 6 13.56 -10.83 9.88
CA LEU A 6 13.62 -12.28 9.87
C LEU A 6 12.30 -12.95 9.45
N ILE A 7 11.34 -12.18 8.93
CA ILE A 7 10.00 -12.70 8.61
C ILE A 7 9.80 -13.02 7.13
N GLY A 8 10.84 -13.43 6.44
CA GLY A 8 10.69 -13.96 5.08
C GLY A 8 10.86 -12.93 3.98
N ILE A 9 11.62 -11.88 4.22
CA ILE A 9 11.99 -10.96 3.15
C ILE A 9 13.08 -11.60 2.30
N ASN A 10 12.79 -11.78 1.02
CA ASN A 10 13.70 -12.42 0.07
C ASN A 10 14.09 -11.50 -1.11
N HIS A 11 13.68 -10.23 -1.09
CA HIS A 11 14.03 -9.25 -2.10
C HIS A 11 14.10 -7.85 -1.49
N PRO A 12 14.86 -6.92 -2.07
CA PRO A 12 14.87 -5.53 -1.64
C PRO A 12 13.54 -4.85 -1.95
N CYS A 13 13.33 -3.67 -1.37
CA CYS A 13 12.22 -2.81 -1.78
C CYS A 13 12.40 -2.41 -3.25
N MET A 14 11.29 -2.37 -3.97
CA MET A 14 11.26 -1.96 -5.36
C MET A 14 10.25 -0.82 -5.54
N ILE A 15 10.73 0.31 -6.02
CA ILE A 15 9.90 1.48 -6.28
C ILE A 15 10.07 1.84 -7.74
N SER A 16 8.97 1.84 -8.50
CA SER A 16 8.98 2.09 -9.94
C SER A 16 7.87 3.05 -10.33
N THR A 17 8.17 3.89 -11.32
CA THR A 17 7.18 4.76 -11.97
C THR A 17 7.09 4.38 -13.45
N PHE A 18 5.88 4.43 -14.00
CA PHE A 18 5.60 3.93 -15.35
C PHE A 18 5.18 5.01 -16.34
N SER A 19 5.23 6.27 -15.92
CA SER A 19 4.92 7.43 -16.74
C SER A 19 5.78 8.61 -16.28
N PRO A 20 6.18 9.53 -17.19
CA PRO A 20 6.89 10.75 -16.80
C PRO A 20 6.03 11.67 -15.91
N TYR A 21 4.73 11.43 -15.83
CA TYR A 21 3.81 12.20 -15.00
C TYR A 21 3.45 11.52 -13.69
N SER A 22 3.97 10.31 -13.44
CA SER A 22 3.73 9.59 -12.19
C SER A 22 4.35 10.33 -11.01
N ILE A 23 3.62 10.40 -9.90
CA ILE A 23 4.07 11.08 -8.68
C ILE A 23 4.00 10.13 -7.51
N LEU A 24 5.10 9.99 -6.79
CA LEU A 24 5.17 9.30 -5.51
C LEU A 24 5.60 10.30 -4.45
N THR A 25 4.77 10.44 -3.41
CA THR A 25 5.09 11.27 -2.25
C THR A 25 5.16 10.37 -1.01
N ILE A 26 6.24 10.45 -0.28
CA ILE A 26 6.47 9.70 0.96
C ILE A 26 6.79 10.70 2.06
N GLY A 27 6.03 10.66 3.14
CA GLY A 27 6.27 11.51 4.30
C GLY A 27 7.49 11.07 5.12
N ASN A 28 7.61 11.61 6.32
CA ASN A 28 8.75 11.36 7.20
C ASN A 28 8.56 10.07 8.01
N SER A 29 9.68 9.43 8.35
CA SER A 29 9.71 8.30 9.29
C SER A 29 8.89 7.09 8.85
N CYS A 30 8.80 6.85 7.55
CA CYS A 30 8.16 5.66 6.99
C CYS A 30 9.13 4.47 7.01
N GLY A 31 8.58 3.27 7.21
CA GLY A 31 9.35 2.03 7.20
C GLY A 31 8.85 1.08 6.11
N PHE A 32 9.79 0.48 5.38
CA PHE A 32 9.50 -0.45 4.29
C PHE A 32 10.37 -1.70 4.44
N SER A 33 9.76 -2.86 4.23
CA SER A 33 10.44 -4.15 4.32
C SER A 33 10.08 -5.00 3.11
N GLY A 34 10.99 -5.11 2.14
CA GLY A 34 10.71 -5.82 0.89
C GLY A 34 9.45 -5.33 0.18
N THR A 35 9.15 -4.07 0.30
CA THR A 35 7.91 -3.45 -0.19
C THR A 35 8.04 -3.12 -1.68
N THR A 36 6.99 -3.39 -2.44
CA THR A 36 6.90 -3.00 -3.84
C THR A 36 5.89 -1.88 -4.01
N ILE A 37 6.32 -0.76 -4.59
CA ILE A 37 5.44 0.37 -4.92
C ILE A 37 5.53 0.61 -6.42
N GLY A 38 4.40 0.41 -7.12
CA GLY A 38 4.31 0.63 -8.56
C GLY A 38 3.37 1.79 -8.87
N VAL A 39 3.92 2.89 -9.40
CA VAL A 39 3.18 4.14 -9.58
C VAL A 39 2.90 4.38 -11.07
N PHE A 40 1.64 4.30 -11.45
CA PHE A 40 1.17 4.66 -12.79
C PHE A 40 0.67 6.09 -12.84
N LYS A 41 0.02 6.57 -11.79
CA LYS A 41 -0.54 7.92 -11.70
C LYS A 41 -0.02 8.66 -10.48
N LYS A 42 -0.48 8.28 -9.28
CA LYS A 42 -0.07 8.97 -8.05
C LYS A 42 -0.31 8.08 -6.83
N ILE A 43 0.71 8.00 -5.97
CA ILE A 43 0.62 7.36 -4.67
C ILE A 43 1.18 8.32 -3.64
N SER A 44 0.42 8.57 -2.56
CA SER A 44 0.84 9.44 -1.47
C SER A 44 0.81 8.68 -0.16
N LEU A 45 1.95 8.66 0.53
CA LEU A 45 2.09 8.11 1.87
C LEU A 45 2.34 9.25 2.84
N GLY A 46 1.59 9.28 3.94
CA GLY A 46 1.78 10.26 5.00
C GLY A 46 3.02 9.97 5.85
N ASN A 47 3.04 10.51 7.06
CA ASN A 47 4.14 10.31 8.00
C ASN A 47 3.94 9.03 8.82
N ASN A 48 5.04 8.40 9.22
CA ASN A 48 5.05 7.22 10.08
C ASN A 48 4.24 6.03 9.50
N VAL A 49 4.16 5.90 8.19
CA VAL A 49 3.54 4.75 7.56
C VAL A 49 4.48 3.57 7.67
N ARG A 50 3.99 2.43 8.18
CA ARG A 50 4.77 1.20 8.29
C ARG A 50 4.23 0.17 7.32
N CYS A 51 5.10 -0.28 6.44
CA CYS A 51 4.79 -1.34 5.50
C CYS A 51 5.48 -2.61 5.95
N GLY A 52 4.71 -3.59 6.39
CA GLY A 52 5.22 -4.89 6.79
C GLY A 52 5.86 -5.64 5.61
N ALA A 53 6.42 -6.79 5.89
CA ALA A 53 7.18 -7.58 4.91
C ALA A 53 6.37 -7.85 3.64
N ASN A 54 6.99 -7.59 2.50
CA ASN A 54 6.47 -7.92 1.16
C ASN A 54 5.13 -7.24 0.81
N THR A 55 4.86 -6.08 1.38
CA THR A 55 3.67 -5.28 1.06
C THR A 55 3.74 -4.81 -0.40
N VAL A 56 2.61 -4.75 -1.08
CA VAL A 56 2.50 -4.23 -2.45
C VAL A 56 1.49 -3.09 -2.48
N ILE A 57 1.90 -1.96 -3.05
CA ILE A 57 1.05 -0.78 -3.26
C ILE A 57 1.13 -0.43 -4.74
N THR A 58 0.00 -0.53 -5.45
CA THR A 58 -0.03 -0.23 -6.89
C THR A 58 -1.34 0.43 -7.27
N ASP A 59 -1.25 1.51 -8.05
CA ASP A 59 -2.40 2.32 -8.44
C ASP A 59 -2.89 2.05 -9.86
N GLY A 60 -2.38 1.01 -10.50
CA GLY A 60 -2.78 0.60 -11.84
C GLY A 60 -2.85 -0.92 -11.97
N ASP A 61 -3.44 -1.38 -13.07
CA ASP A 61 -3.71 -2.80 -13.31
C ASP A 61 -2.67 -3.48 -14.19
N TRP A 62 -1.53 -2.85 -14.44
CA TRP A 62 -0.34 -3.37 -15.11
C TRP A 62 -0.47 -3.68 -16.62
N HIS A 63 -1.49 -4.37 -17.06
CA HIS A 63 -1.67 -4.75 -18.46
C HIS A 63 -2.47 -3.68 -19.20
N LEU A 64 -1.87 -2.54 -19.48
CA LEU A 64 -2.55 -1.35 -20.01
C LEU A 64 -3.10 -1.53 -21.42
N ASP A 65 -2.65 -2.54 -22.16
CA ASP A 65 -3.12 -2.90 -23.49
C ASP A 65 -4.37 -3.79 -23.50
N ASP A 66 -4.81 -4.26 -22.33
CA ASP A 66 -6.01 -5.09 -22.20
C ASP A 66 -7.24 -4.19 -22.02
N PHE A 67 -8.25 -4.40 -22.87
CA PHE A 67 -9.47 -3.56 -22.84
C PHE A 67 -10.27 -3.67 -21.53
N ARG A 68 -10.04 -4.70 -20.73
CA ARG A 68 -10.70 -4.89 -19.45
C ARG A 68 -10.07 -4.05 -18.34
N VAL A 69 -8.91 -3.49 -18.58
CA VAL A 69 -8.19 -2.68 -17.61
C VAL A 69 -8.76 -1.26 -17.60
N GLY A 70 -9.17 -0.79 -16.41
CA GLY A 70 -9.56 0.59 -16.22
C GLY A 70 -8.34 1.50 -16.04
N PRO A 71 -8.53 2.82 -16.00
CA PRO A 71 -7.43 3.75 -15.78
C PRO A 71 -6.83 3.61 -14.39
N PRO A 72 -5.56 4.00 -14.21
CA PRO A 72 -4.97 4.12 -12.87
C PRO A 72 -5.77 5.11 -12.01
N ARG A 73 -5.82 4.86 -10.70
CA ARG A 73 -6.49 5.75 -9.74
C ARG A 73 -5.63 5.94 -8.51
N GLU A 74 -5.50 7.19 -8.07
CA GLU A 74 -4.67 7.59 -6.95
C GLU A 74 -4.90 6.77 -5.69
N ILE A 75 -3.80 6.43 -5.01
CA ILE A 75 -3.82 5.82 -3.67
C ILE A 75 -3.34 6.86 -2.67
N ILE A 76 -4.06 7.00 -1.56
CA ILE A 76 -3.70 7.87 -0.45
C ILE A 76 -3.66 7.03 0.82
N ILE A 77 -2.48 6.95 1.45
CA ILE A 77 -2.30 6.30 2.75
C ILE A 77 -1.88 7.39 3.73
N LYS A 78 -2.72 7.65 4.72
CA LYS A 78 -2.53 8.78 5.65
C LYS A 78 -1.57 8.44 6.77
N ASP A 79 -1.39 9.38 7.70
CA ASP A 79 -0.38 9.28 8.77
C ASP A 79 -0.63 8.08 9.69
N ASN A 80 0.44 7.50 10.18
CA ASN A 80 0.43 6.42 11.18
C ASN A 80 -0.31 5.15 10.75
N VAL A 81 -0.51 4.93 9.48
CA VAL A 81 -1.10 3.68 8.98
C VAL A 81 -0.06 2.57 9.07
N TRP A 82 -0.50 1.42 9.56
CA TRP A 82 0.32 0.21 9.60
C TRP A 82 -0.28 -0.84 8.68
N LEU A 83 0.46 -1.19 7.64
CA LEU A 83 0.11 -2.29 6.74
C LEU A 83 0.83 -3.56 7.24
N GLY A 84 0.07 -4.59 7.56
CA GLY A 84 0.61 -5.89 7.97
C GLY A 84 1.37 -6.56 6.82
N LEU A 85 2.14 -7.60 7.14
CA LEU A 85 2.92 -8.31 6.12
C LEU A 85 2.02 -8.87 5.01
N ASN A 86 2.54 -8.90 3.79
CA ASN A 86 1.85 -9.40 2.60
C ASN A 86 0.53 -8.67 2.27
N THR A 87 0.34 -7.45 2.76
CA THR A 87 -0.82 -6.63 2.39
C THR A 87 -0.68 -6.13 0.96
N ILE A 88 -1.78 -6.10 0.24
CA ILE A 88 -1.87 -5.54 -1.10
C ILE A 88 -2.86 -4.39 -1.09
N VAL A 89 -2.43 -3.19 -1.53
CA VAL A 89 -3.28 -2.00 -1.65
C VAL A 89 -3.44 -1.69 -3.14
N LEU A 90 -4.69 -1.67 -3.59
CA LEU A 90 -5.02 -1.50 -5.00
C LEU A 90 -5.53 -0.09 -5.32
N LYS A 91 -5.64 0.21 -6.61
CA LYS A 91 -5.97 1.54 -7.13
C LYS A 91 -7.22 2.14 -6.50
N GLY A 92 -7.20 3.45 -6.31
CA GLY A 92 -8.35 4.23 -5.86
C GLY A 92 -8.62 4.19 -4.37
N VAL A 93 -7.77 3.53 -3.57
CA VAL A 93 -7.98 3.35 -2.15
C VAL A 93 -7.39 4.52 -1.35
N THR A 94 -8.16 5.02 -0.40
CA THR A 94 -7.68 5.90 0.68
C THR A 94 -7.76 5.15 1.99
N ILE A 95 -6.66 5.08 2.73
CA ILE A 95 -6.61 4.52 4.07
C ILE A 95 -6.44 5.66 5.06
N GLY A 96 -7.42 5.82 5.95
CA GLY A 96 -7.45 6.88 6.96
C GLY A 96 -6.37 6.73 8.02
N GLU A 97 -6.01 7.83 8.67
CA GLU A 97 -4.93 7.89 9.66
C GLU A 97 -5.16 6.94 10.83
N ASN A 98 -4.06 6.46 11.40
CA ASN A 98 -4.00 5.57 12.56
C ASN A 98 -4.60 4.17 12.34
N SER A 99 -5.03 3.83 11.14
CA SER A 99 -5.63 2.53 10.89
C SER A 99 -4.58 1.45 10.69
N VAL A 100 -4.94 0.23 11.05
CA VAL A 100 -4.10 -0.96 10.93
C VAL A 100 -4.77 -1.92 9.95
N ILE A 101 -4.02 -2.38 8.98
CA ILE A 101 -4.45 -3.39 8.02
C ILE A 101 -3.78 -4.71 8.40
N GLY A 102 -4.59 -5.72 8.65
CA GLY A 102 -4.09 -7.05 9.05
C GLY A 102 -3.29 -7.73 7.95
N ALA A 103 -2.40 -8.63 8.36
CA ALA A 103 -1.53 -9.37 7.43
C ALA A 103 -2.33 -10.12 6.36
N GLY A 104 -1.80 -10.15 5.15
CA GLY A 104 -2.41 -10.89 4.04
C GLY A 104 -3.67 -10.27 3.47
N SER A 105 -4.01 -9.04 3.86
CA SER A 105 -5.23 -8.37 3.40
C SER A 105 -5.07 -7.84 1.97
N VAL A 106 -6.18 -7.79 1.25
CA VAL A 106 -6.27 -7.14 -0.06
C VAL A 106 -7.25 -5.97 0.05
N VAL A 107 -6.72 -4.75 0.01
CA VAL A 107 -7.49 -3.53 0.20
C VAL A 107 -7.97 -3.02 -1.15
N THR A 108 -9.27 -3.10 -1.38
CA THR A 108 -9.92 -2.71 -2.64
C THR A 108 -10.85 -1.51 -2.50
N LYS A 109 -11.17 -1.11 -1.26
CA LYS A 109 -12.05 0.01 -0.94
C LYS A 109 -11.45 0.85 0.17
N ASP A 110 -11.92 2.08 0.30
CA ASP A 110 -11.46 3.00 1.33
C ASP A 110 -11.64 2.42 2.74
N ILE A 111 -10.67 2.69 3.57
CA ILE A 111 -10.66 2.33 4.99
C ILE A 111 -10.69 3.62 5.79
N PRO A 112 -11.64 3.80 6.71
CA PRO A 112 -11.70 5.00 7.53
C PRO A 112 -10.55 5.07 8.52
N ALA A 113 -10.39 6.22 9.16
CA ALA A 113 -9.39 6.43 10.20
C ALA A 113 -9.73 5.63 11.48
N ASN A 114 -8.71 5.31 12.26
CA ASN A 114 -8.84 4.76 13.61
C ASN A 114 -9.58 3.42 13.66
N VAL A 115 -9.32 2.53 12.70
CA VAL A 115 -9.90 1.20 12.67
C VAL A 115 -8.83 0.14 12.47
N ILE A 116 -9.16 -1.09 12.82
CA ILE A 116 -8.46 -2.29 12.37
C ILE A 116 -9.32 -2.94 11.31
N ALA A 117 -8.73 -3.19 10.15
CA ALA A 117 -9.39 -3.83 9.03
C ALA A 117 -8.54 -5.00 8.52
N ALA A 118 -9.15 -6.03 8.00
CA ALA A 118 -8.42 -7.19 7.48
C ALA A 118 -9.27 -8.01 6.52
N GLY A 119 -8.60 -8.86 5.78
CA GLY A 119 -9.23 -9.87 4.92
C GLY A 119 -9.06 -9.60 3.43
N ASN A 120 -9.66 -10.48 2.65
CA ASN A 120 -9.73 -10.38 1.19
C ASN A 120 -11.17 -10.67 0.73
N PRO A 121 -11.97 -9.62 0.38
CA PRO A 121 -11.62 -8.20 0.44
C PRO A 121 -11.50 -7.69 1.89
N CYS A 122 -10.63 -6.72 2.08
CA CYS A 122 -10.39 -6.13 3.40
C CYS A 122 -11.63 -5.42 3.92
N LYS A 123 -12.02 -5.71 5.17
CA LYS A 123 -13.19 -5.12 5.84
C LYS A 123 -12.85 -4.69 7.24
N ILE A 124 -13.58 -3.70 7.77
CA ILE A 124 -13.42 -3.22 9.13
C ILE A 124 -13.74 -4.35 10.12
N ILE A 125 -12.83 -4.58 11.07
CA ILE A 125 -13.03 -5.53 12.16
C ILE A 125 -13.54 -4.81 13.41
N ARG A 126 -12.89 -3.69 13.77
CA ARG A 126 -13.28 -2.89 14.93
C ARG A 126 -12.62 -1.51 14.90
N SER A 127 -13.12 -0.62 15.75
CA SER A 127 -12.47 0.67 16.01
C SER A 127 -11.28 0.49 16.96
N ILE A 128 -10.34 1.38 16.84
CA ILE A 128 -9.24 1.49 17.79
C ILE A 128 -9.65 2.31 18.98
#